data_90dec785ae1c51b1f0c32e32761dcb72
#
_entry.id   90dec785ae1c51b1f0c32e32761dcb72
#
_cell.length_a   1.000
_cell.length_b   1.000
_cell.length_c   1.000
_cell.angle_alpha   90.00
_cell.angle_beta   90.00
_cell.angle_gamma   90.00
#
_symmetry.space_group_name_H-M   'P 1'
#
loop_
_entity.id
_entity.type
_entity.pdbx_description
1 polymer ?
#
loop_
_entity_poly.entity_id
_entity_poly.type
_entity_poly.pdbx_seq_one_letter_code
_entity_poly.pdbx_strand_id
1 'polypeptide(L)'
;MTALRVGIVGAGKISGVYLSTLQRLSNVDVVAVGDLHEARAEAAAATTPRARALAIADLLAADDVDLVLNLTIPAAHAEIARAAIAAGKHVYGEKPLTVTTAEADAMLAAAAAAGVRLGCAPDTVLGTGVQTARASLDSGEIGKPIAATAFMVTPGHERWHPAPEFYYQPGGGPLFDMGPYYLTALVTLLGPVRRVAGMAATPRTTRFIGSGPRSGAEIEVAVATHVTGVLEHANGALSTLVMSFDVWAGRLPHIEVYGTGGSLSVPDPNGFGGAVQIFRADAQDWAPAAEAGGYRGAARGYGVSDLASALATGTAHRANGEVAYHVLEVMEGLLAAADSGHAIDITSSFDRPPAVPFGARPDDPRTGTRPAAQDTRRGPAQATHDGAF
;
A
#
# COMPACT_ATOMS: atom_id res chain seq x y z
N MET A 1 21.79 1.29 16.95
CA MET A 1 20.75 2.31 16.97
C MET A 1 19.69 1.87 17.96
N THR A 2 19.06 2.80 18.65
CA THR A 2 17.93 2.49 19.55
C THR A 2 16.73 2.08 18.69
N ALA A 3 16.05 0.99 19.05
CA ALA A 3 14.85 0.55 18.36
C ALA A 3 13.73 1.59 18.51
N LEU A 4 12.92 1.79 17.45
CA LEU A 4 11.75 2.65 17.47
C LEU A 4 10.67 2.04 18.38
N ARG A 5 10.21 2.79 19.40
CA ARG A 5 9.23 2.30 20.36
C ARG A 5 7.81 2.47 19.80
N VAL A 6 7.15 1.34 19.60
CA VAL A 6 5.85 1.27 18.91
C VAL A 6 4.73 1.01 19.92
N GLY A 7 3.71 1.86 19.90
CA GLY A 7 2.41 1.63 20.54
C GLY A 7 1.39 1.19 19.51
N ILE A 8 0.70 0.08 19.75
CA ILE A 8 -0.33 -0.43 18.83
C ILE A 8 -1.71 -0.01 19.35
N VAL A 9 -2.52 0.61 18.49
CA VAL A 9 -3.94 0.90 18.75
C VAL A 9 -4.80 0.03 17.85
N GLY A 10 -5.58 -0.86 18.46
CA GLY A 10 -6.38 -1.87 17.78
C GLY A 10 -5.76 -3.27 17.87
N ALA A 11 -6.29 -4.12 18.75
CA ALA A 11 -5.89 -5.52 18.94
C ALA A 11 -6.90 -6.49 18.29
N GLY A 12 -7.35 -6.16 17.06
CA GLY A 12 -8.24 -6.96 16.25
C GLY A 12 -7.53 -8.10 15.51
N LYS A 13 -8.22 -8.72 14.56
CA LYS A 13 -7.73 -9.90 13.81
C LYS A 13 -6.37 -9.69 13.15
N ILE A 14 -6.10 -8.50 12.60
CA ILE A 14 -4.86 -8.23 11.87
C ILE A 14 -3.66 -8.01 12.79
N SER A 15 -3.87 -7.60 14.05
CA SER A 15 -2.80 -7.26 14.98
C SER A 15 -1.83 -8.42 15.23
N GLY A 16 -2.33 -9.67 15.27
CA GLY A 16 -1.50 -10.86 15.45
C GLY A 16 -0.43 -11.03 14.37
N VAL A 17 -0.75 -10.67 13.12
CA VAL A 17 0.23 -10.72 12.01
C VAL A 17 1.31 -9.65 12.21
N TYR A 18 0.91 -8.42 12.56
CA TYR A 18 1.87 -7.35 12.86
C TYR A 18 2.76 -7.69 14.05
N LEU A 19 2.18 -8.12 15.17
CA LEU A 19 2.92 -8.51 16.36
C LEU A 19 3.96 -9.59 16.07
N SER A 20 3.56 -10.66 15.36
CA SER A 20 4.48 -11.75 15.01
C SER A 20 5.63 -11.30 14.09
N THR A 21 5.41 -10.27 13.28
CA THR A 21 6.43 -9.69 12.40
C THR A 21 7.36 -8.76 13.16
N LEU A 22 6.79 -7.80 13.90
CA LEU A 22 7.57 -6.76 14.60
C LEU A 22 8.50 -7.35 15.65
N GLN A 23 8.12 -8.44 16.33
CA GLN A 23 8.97 -9.15 17.29
C GLN A 23 10.24 -9.75 16.68
N ARG A 24 10.30 -9.91 15.36
CA ARG A 24 11.46 -10.47 14.64
C ARG A 24 12.38 -9.40 14.05
N LEU A 25 12.00 -8.13 14.16
CA LEU A 25 12.72 -6.99 13.58
C LEU A 25 13.49 -6.25 14.66
N SER A 26 14.78 -6.00 14.44
CA SER A 26 15.70 -5.47 15.46
C SER A 26 15.61 -3.96 15.66
N ASN A 27 15.00 -3.24 14.70
CA ASN A 27 14.92 -1.77 14.73
C ASN A 27 13.57 -1.24 15.24
N VAL A 28 12.68 -2.12 15.71
CA VAL A 28 11.38 -1.77 16.30
C VAL A 28 11.17 -2.55 17.61
N ASP A 29 10.48 -1.94 18.56
CA ASP A 29 10.15 -2.54 19.86
C ASP A 29 8.71 -2.18 20.22
N VAL A 30 7.83 -3.17 20.32
CA VAL A 30 6.43 -2.94 20.71
C VAL A 30 6.38 -2.79 22.24
N VAL A 31 6.06 -1.59 22.72
CA VAL A 31 6.10 -1.25 24.16
C VAL A 31 4.69 -1.10 24.78
N ALA A 32 3.67 -0.90 23.96
CA ALA A 32 2.28 -0.75 24.43
C ALA A 32 1.27 -1.28 23.41
N VAL A 33 0.14 -1.78 23.90
CA VAL A 33 -1.03 -2.14 23.09
C VAL A 33 -2.28 -1.54 23.74
N GLY A 34 -3.12 -0.87 22.96
CA GLY A 34 -4.41 -0.33 23.38
C GLY A 34 -5.53 -0.81 22.47
N ASP A 35 -6.69 -1.06 23.03
CA ASP A 35 -7.93 -1.41 22.31
C ASP A 35 -9.13 -0.84 23.08
N LEU A 36 -10.28 -0.63 22.40
CA LEU A 36 -11.54 -0.27 23.07
C LEU A 36 -12.00 -1.38 24.03
N HIS A 37 -11.61 -2.63 23.75
CA HIS A 37 -11.83 -3.78 24.61
C HIS A 37 -10.54 -4.13 25.35
N GLU A 38 -10.43 -3.73 26.62
CA GLU A 38 -9.25 -3.93 27.49
C GLU A 38 -8.72 -5.36 27.43
N ALA A 39 -9.60 -6.37 27.51
CA ALA A 39 -9.22 -7.78 27.45
C ALA A 39 -8.48 -8.17 26.14
N ARG A 40 -8.72 -7.46 25.02
CA ARG A 40 -7.98 -7.69 23.76
C ARG A 40 -6.57 -7.10 23.85
N ALA A 41 -6.46 -5.91 24.42
CA ALA A 41 -5.16 -5.26 24.64
C ALA A 41 -4.29 -6.09 25.59
N GLU A 42 -4.85 -6.59 26.70
CA GLU A 42 -4.19 -7.48 27.65
C GLU A 42 -3.72 -8.78 26.99
N ALA A 43 -4.59 -9.45 26.23
CA ALA A 43 -4.26 -10.69 25.52
C ALA A 43 -3.12 -10.49 24.52
N ALA A 44 -3.12 -9.38 23.77
CA ALA A 44 -2.07 -9.05 22.82
C ALA A 44 -0.75 -8.68 23.53
N ALA A 45 -0.80 -7.90 24.60
CA ALA A 45 0.36 -7.55 25.40
C ALA A 45 1.00 -8.78 26.06
N ALA A 46 0.20 -9.71 26.58
CA ALA A 46 0.68 -10.94 27.21
C ALA A 46 1.52 -11.83 26.26
N THR A 47 1.31 -11.74 24.95
CA THR A 47 2.09 -12.47 23.94
C THR A 47 3.26 -11.67 23.36
N THR A 48 3.46 -10.43 23.82
CA THR A 48 4.45 -9.51 23.27
C THR A 48 5.46 -9.12 24.35
N PRO A 49 6.72 -9.54 24.25
CA PRO A 49 7.74 -9.18 25.24
C PRO A 49 7.82 -7.66 25.44
N ARG A 50 7.85 -7.21 26.70
CA ARG A 50 7.93 -5.81 27.11
C ARG A 50 6.72 -4.93 26.81
N ALA A 51 5.71 -5.40 26.07
CA ALA A 51 4.50 -4.65 25.85
C ALA A 51 3.61 -4.65 27.10
N ARG A 52 2.97 -3.51 27.37
CA ARG A 52 1.95 -3.38 28.39
C ARG A 52 0.60 -3.02 27.76
N ALA A 53 -0.48 -3.47 28.34
CA ALA A 53 -1.82 -3.03 27.96
C ALA A 53 -2.07 -1.65 28.57
N LEU A 54 -2.58 -0.72 27.76
CA LEU A 54 -2.94 0.65 28.19
C LEU A 54 -4.30 1.04 27.61
N ALA A 55 -5.01 1.92 28.30
CA ALA A 55 -6.09 2.66 27.67
C ALA A 55 -5.53 3.47 26.48
N ILE A 56 -6.34 3.65 25.42
CA ILE A 56 -5.86 4.35 24.20
C ILE A 56 -5.33 5.75 24.51
N ALA A 57 -6.02 6.49 25.39
CA ALA A 57 -5.59 7.83 25.81
C ALA A 57 -4.23 7.82 26.50
N ASP A 58 -3.99 6.84 27.39
CA ASP A 58 -2.72 6.70 28.13
C ASP A 58 -1.59 6.28 27.19
N LEU A 59 -1.87 5.39 26.18
CA LEU A 59 -0.90 5.01 25.15
C LEU A 59 -0.50 6.23 24.31
N LEU A 60 -1.46 7.06 23.91
CA LEU A 60 -1.18 8.27 23.14
C LEU A 60 -0.39 9.31 23.94
N ALA A 61 -0.57 9.38 25.26
CA ALA A 61 0.16 10.27 26.17
C ALA A 61 1.52 9.74 26.61
N ALA A 62 1.82 8.44 26.40
CA ALA A 62 3.03 7.79 26.95
C ALA A 62 4.32 8.33 26.30
N ASP A 63 5.28 8.83 27.10
CA ASP A 63 6.56 9.38 26.62
C ASP A 63 7.50 8.33 26.01
N ASP A 64 7.26 7.06 26.29
CA ASP A 64 8.05 5.94 25.77
C ASP A 64 7.41 5.30 24.52
N VAL A 65 6.48 5.96 23.86
CA VAL A 65 5.94 5.60 22.54
C VAL A 65 6.40 6.65 21.52
N ASP A 66 7.16 6.24 20.52
CA ASP A 66 7.66 7.09 19.44
C ASP A 66 6.74 7.06 18.22
N LEU A 67 6.12 5.90 17.96
CA LEU A 67 5.25 5.67 16.82
C LEU A 67 3.96 4.97 17.26
N VAL A 68 2.84 5.44 16.76
CA VAL A 68 1.53 4.76 16.87
C VAL A 68 1.26 3.95 15.61
N LEU A 69 1.15 2.63 15.80
CA LEU A 69 0.66 1.71 14.78
C LEU A 69 -0.86 1.59 14.91
N ASN A 70 -1.59 2.21 13.97
CA ASN A 70 -3.05 2.26 13.98
C ASN A 70 -3.63 1.08 13.20
N LEU A 71 -4.14 0.09 13.90
CA LEU A 71 -4.79 -1.12 13.36
C LEU A 71 -6.30 -1.14 13.66
N THR A 72 -6.88 0.02 13.83
CA THR A 72 -8.33 0.17 14.08
C THR A 72 -9.13 -0.06 12.80
N ILE A 73 -10.44 0.16 12.86
CA ILE A 73 -11.30 0.15 11.66
C ILE A 73 -11.13 1.44 10.86
N PRO A 74 -11.40 1.45 9.54
CA PRO A 74 -11.22 2.63 8.69
C PRO A 74 -11.87 3.91 9.22
N ALA A 75 -13.06 3.82 9.80
CA ALA A 75 -13.77 4.96 10.38
C ALA A 75 -13.05 5.64 11.56
N ALA A 76 -12.12 4.94 12.23
CA ALA A 76 -11.35 5.48 13.35
C ALA A 76 -9.91 5.89 12.96
N HIS A 77 -9.49 5.63 11.71
CA HIS A 77 -8.12 5.91 11.28
C HIS A 77 -7.73 7.36 11.47
N ALA A 78 -8.56 8.29 10.98
CA ALA A 78 -8.28 9.73 11.04
C ALA A 78 -8.22 10.26 12.49
N GLU A 79 -9.15 9.84 13.35
CA GLU A 79 -9.22 10.27 14.75
C GLU A 79 -7.96 9.86 15.52
N ILE A 80 -7.61 8.57 15.48
CA ILE A 80 -6.44 8.02 16.20
C ILE A 80 -5.14 8.61 15.65
N ALA A 81 -5.00 8.71 14.33
CA ALA A 81 -3.80 9.28 13.71
C ALA A 81 -3.61 10.75 14.10
N ARG A 82 -4.67 11.57 14.06
CA ARG A 82 -4.61 12.98 14.47
C ARG A 82 -4.26 13.16 15.94
N ALA A 83 -4.81 12.31 16.82
CA ALA A 83 -4.48 12.33 18.23
C ALA A 83 -3.00 11.97 18.48
N ALA A 84 -2.47 10.96 17.77
CA ALA A 84 -1.06 10.58 17.82
C ALA A 84 -0.14 11.72 17.30
N ILE A 85 -0.49 12.34 16.17
CA ILE A 85 0.25 13.48 15.60
C ILE A 85 0.26 14.66 16.57
N ALA A 86 -0.88 15.00 17.19
CA ALA A 86 -0.97 16.06 18.19
C ALA A 86 -0.11 15.79 19.43
N ALA A 87 0.11 14.51 19.76
CA ALA A 87 1.04 14.08 20.82
C ALA A 87 2.51 13.99 20.34
N GLY A 88 2.83 14.47 19.13
CA GLY A 88 4.19 14.48 18.59
C GLY A 88 4.72 13.09 18.16
N LYS A 89 3.83 12.12 17.94
CA LYS A 89 4.22 10.76 17.59
C LYS A 89 4.15 10.53 16.09
N HIS A 90 5.08 9.75 15.54
CA HIS A 90 4.97 9.21 14.20
C HIS A 90 3.75 8.29 14.11
N VAL A 91 3.20 8.13 12.91
CA VAL A 91 2.04 7.24 12.68
C VAL A 91 2.34 6.29 11.53
N TYR A 92 1.96 5.04 11.70
CA TYR A 92 1.78 4.08 10.63
C TYR A 92 0.39 3.46 10.75
N GLY A 93 -0.41 3.48 9.69
CA GLY A 93 -1.80 3.00 9.73
C GLY A 93 -2.06 1.84 8.78
N GLU A 94 -3.12 1.06 9.08
CA GLU A 94 -3.71 0.15 8.10
C GLU A 94 -4.41 0.94 6.99
N LYS A 95 -4.60 0.24 5.87
CA LYS A 95 -5.33 0.77 4.71
C LYS A 95 -6.87 0.74 4.97
N PRO A 96 -7.65 1.62 4.32
CA PRO A 96 -7.22 2.82 3.60
C PRO A 96 -6.67 3.90 4.56
N LEU A 97 -5.94 4.89 4.03
CA LEU A 97 -5.35 5.96 4.85
C LEU A 97 -6.38 6.61 5.78
N THR A 98 -7.52 6.98 5.19
CA THR A 98 -8.74 7.49 5.85
C THR A 98 -9.95 7.07 5.01
N VAL A 99 -11.16 7.48 5.42
CA VAL A 99 -12.38 7.24 4.65
C VAL A 99 -12.55 8.26 3.52
N THR A 100 -12.05 9.50 3.70
CA THR A 100 -12.15 10.59 2.73
C THR A 100 -10.81 11.29 2.50
N THR A 101 -10.62 11.84 1.29
CA THR A 101 -9.44 12.66 0.95
C THR A 101 -9.34 13.90 1.82
N ALA A 102 -10.45 14.51 2.21
CA ALA A 102 -10.46 15.69 3.09
C ALA A 102 -9.86 15.39 4.48
N GLU A 103 -10.17 14.22 5.06
CA GLU A 103 -9.55 13.77 6.32
C GLU A 103 -8.07 13.51 6.16
N ALA A 104 -7.68 12.87 5.04
CA ALA A 104 -6.29 12.54 4.73
C ALA A 104 -5.43 13.81 4.52
N ASP A 105 -5.96 14.81 3.80
CA ASP A 105 -5.28 16.09 3.59
C ASP A 105 -5.01 16.82 4.91
N ALA A 106 -6.03 16.92 5.76
CA ALA A 106 -5.88 17.51 7.10
C ALA A 106 -4.86 16.75 7.96
N MET A 107 -4.79 15.43 7.82
CA MET A 107 -3.85 14.59 8.56
C MET A 107 -2.42 14.74 8.05
N LEU A 108 -2.20 14.80 6.74
CA LEU A 108 -0.90 15.06 6.12
C LEU A 108 -0.36 16.45 6.51
N ALA A 109 -1.23 17.47 6.43
CA ALA A 109 -0.88 18.83 6.84
C ALA A 109 -0.50 18.91 8.34
N ALA A 110 -1.25 18.23 9.21
CA ALA A 110 -0.94 18.16 10.64
C ALA A 110 0.38 17.44 10.91
N ALA A 111 0.67 16.32 10.21
CA ALA A 111 1.92 15.58 10.35
C ALA A 111 3.14 16.43 9.92
N ALA A 112 3.01 17.14 8.80
CA ALA A 112 4.04 18.06 8.31
C ALA A 112 4.30 19.20 9.30
N ALA A 113 3.25 19.83 9.86
CA ALA A 113 3.36 20.89 10.85
C ALA A 113 4.00 20.42 12.17
N ALA A 114 3.72 19.19 12.59
CA ALA A 114 4.29 18.59 13.80
C ALA A 114 5.70 18.00 13.57
N GLY A 115 6.20 17.95 12.33
CA GLY A 115 7.49 17.35 12.00
C GLY A 115 7.54 15.83 12.21
N VAL A 116 6.39 15.15 12.20
CA VAL A 116 6.30 13.70 12.36
C VAL A 116 6.02 13.02 11.02
N ARG A 117 6.34 11.73 10.92
CA ARG A 117 6.12 10.95 9.70
C ARG A 117 4.80 10.21 9.75
N LEU A 118 4.16 10.14 8.60
CA LEU A 118 2.94 9.39 8.36
C LEU A 118 3.20 8.30 7.33
N GLY A 119 3.07 7.05 7.73
CA GLY A 119 3.10 5.87 6.85
C GLY A 119 1.76 5.19 6.81
N CYS A 120 1.51 4.42 5.75
CA CYS A 120 0.27 3.67 5.59
C CYS A 120 0.51 2.37 4.81
N ALA A 121 -0.17 1.31 5.21
CA ALA A 121 -0.29 0.09 4.41
C ALA A 121 -1.06 0.40 3.08
N PRO A 122 -0.88 -0.43 2.04
CA PRO A 122 -0.24 -1.71 2.08
C PRO A 122 1.29 -1.63 1.91
N ASP A 123 2.00 -2.36 2.74
CA ASP A 123 3.44 -2.53 2.62
C ASP A 123 3.84 -3.76 1.77
N THR A 124 2.85 -4.44 1.19
CA THR A 124 3.06 -5.61 0.32
C THR A 124 3.93 -5.31 -0.89
N VAL A 125 3.85 -4.07 -1.41
CA VAL A 125 4.68 -3.60 -2.52
C VAL A 125 6.19 -3.53 -2.20
N LEU A 126 6.57 -3.67 -0.94
CA LEU A 126 7.97 -3.74 -0.51
C LEU A 126 8.56 -5.15 -0.64
N GLY A 127 7.72 -6.16 -0.87
CA GLY A 127 8.13 -7.54 -1.06
C GLY A 127 8.71 -7.82 -2.45
N THR A 128 9.22 -9.04 -2.64
CA THR A 128 9.95 -9.42 -3.85
C THR A 128 9.08 -9.44 -5.11
N GLY A 129 7.78 -9.69 -5.01
CA GLY A 129 6.89 -9.75 -6.17
C GLY A 129 6.84 -8.43 -6.94
N VAL A 130 6.31 -7.37 -6.31
CA VAL A 130 6.18 -6.05 -6.96
C VAL A 130 7.54 -5.40 -7.21
N GLN A 131 8.51 -5.56 -6.30
CA GLN A 131 9.84 -4.94 -6.47
C GLN A 131 10.66 -5.60 -7.58
N THR A 132 10.52 -6.91 -7.82
CA THR A 132 11.13 -7.56 -8.98
C THR A 132 10.52 -7.07 -10.28
N ALA A 133 9.18 -6.96 -10.35
CA ALA A 133 8.52 -6.37 -11.52
C ALA A 133 8.99 -4.93 -11.77
N ARG A 134 9.12 -4.14 -10.70
CA ARG A 134 9.67 -2.78 -10.78
C ARG A 134 11.10 -2.75 -11.30
N ALA A 135 11.96 -3.65 -10.80
CA ALA A 135 13.35 -3.73 -11.26
C ALA A 135 13.43 -4.06 -12.76
N SER A 136 12.60 -4.99 -13.25
CA SER A 136 12.50 -5.29 -14.68
C SER A 136 12.02 -4.11 -15.52
N LEU A 137 11.09 -3.29 -15.00
CA LEU A 137 10.65 -2.07 -15.67
C LEU A 137 11.74 -1.00 -15.68
N ASP A 138 12.35 -0.74 -14.54
CA ASP A 138 13.35 0.32 -14.37
C ASP A 138 14.66 -0.03 -15.13
N SER A 139 14.96 -1.31 -15.37
CA SER A 139 16.06 -1.77 -16.22
C SER A 139 15.74 -1.75 -17.73
N GLY A 140 14.47 -1.52 -18.11
CA GLY A 140 14.04 -1.45 -19.51
C GLY A 140 13.84 -2.81 -20.18
N GLU A 141 13.69 -3.91 -19.45
CA GLU A 141 13.55 -5.27 -20.02
C GLU A 141 12.34 -5.43 -20.96
N ILE A 142 11.28 -4.64 -20.77
CA ILE A 142 10.12 -4.59 -21.66
C ILE A 142 10.03 -3.29 -22.48
N GLY A 143 11.08 -2.50 -22.51
CA GLY A 143 11.09 -1.17 -23.13
C GLY A 143 10.26 -0.14 -22.34
N LYS A 144 9.73 0.90 -23.02
CA LYS A 144 8.90 1.92 -22.40
C LYS A 144 7.52 1.35 -22.05
N PRO A 145 7.06 1.42 -20.79
CA PRO A 145 5.69 1.03 -20.42
C PRO A 145 4.65 1.89 -21.15
N ILE A 146 3.64 1.26 -21.73
CA ILE A 146 2.55 1.89 -22.49
C ILE A 146 1.18 1.66 -21.88
N ALA A 147 0.97 0.49 -21.23
CA ALA A 147 -0.29 0.16 -20.61
C ALA A 147 -0.13 -0.86 -19.48
N ALA A 148 -1.19 -1.02 -18.68
CA ALA A 148 -1.34 -2.12 -17.74
C ALA A 148 -2.81 -2.54 -17.60
N THR A 149 -3.01 -3.76 -17.09
CA THR A 149 -4.31 -4.25 -16.64
C THR A 149 -4.21 -4.72 -15.20
N ALA A 150 -5.27 -4.54 -14.43
CA ALA A 150 -5.35 -4.97 -13.03
C ALA A 150 -6.76 -5.48 -12.71
N PHE A 151 -6.84 -6.74 -12.26
CA PHE A 151 -8.12 -7.42 -12.03
C PHE A 151 -8.16 -8.06 -10.65
N MET A 152 -9.02 -7.52 -9.76
CA MET A 152 -9.41 -8.14 -8.51
C MET A 152 -10.88 -8.55 -8.60
N VAL A 153 -11.14 -9.82 -8.76
CA VAL A 153 -12.50 -10.34 -8.92
C VAL A 153 -12.75 -11.53 -8.00
N THR A 154 -13.78 -11.45 -7.20
CA THR A 154 -14.20 -12.50 -6.26
C THR A 154 -15.73 -12.58 -6.21
N PRO A 155 -16.31 -13.69 -5.73
CA PRO A 155 -17.75 -13.80 -5.55
C PRO A 155 -18.30 -13.08 -4.31
N GLY A 156 -17.45 -12.41 -3.51
CA GLY A 156 -17.80 -11.65 -2.32
C GLY A 156 -17.29 -12.27 -1.02
N HIS A 157 -16.98 -11.38 -0.06
CA HIS A 157 -16.38 -11.75 1.22
C HIS A 157 -17.39 -12.28 2.25
N GLU A 158 -18.70 -12.06 2.06
CA GLU A 158 -19.77 -12.60 2.87
C GLU A 158 -19.78 -14.13 2.90
N ARG A 159 -19.17 -14.77 1.93
CA ARG A 159 -19.12 -16.23 1.80
C ARG A 159 -18.25 -16.90 2.88
N TRP A 160 -17.24 -16.20 3.36
CA TRP A 160 -16.26 -16.74 4.31
C TRP A 160 -16.11 -15.91 5.59
N HIS A 161 -16.45 -14.61 5.57
CA HIS A 161 -16.33 -13.75 6.74
C HIS A 161 -17.60 -13.84 7.60
N PRO A 162 -17.49 -14.10 8.92
CA PRO A 162 -18.66 -14.30 9.79
C PRO A 162 -19.41 -13.02 10.16
N ALA A 163 -18.81 -11.83 9.93
CA ALA A 163 -19.42 -10.51 10.16
C ALA A 163 -18.99 -9.56 9.00
N PRO A 164 -19.53 -9.76 7.79
CA PRO A 164 -19.04 -9.14 6.57
C PRO A 164 -19.70 -7.80 6.23
N GLU A 165 -20.57 -7.27 7.07
CA GLU A 165 -21.39 -6.10 6.78
C GLU A 165 -20.57 -4.88 6.36
N PHE A 166 -19.46 -4.63 7.02
CA PHE A 166 -18.60 -3.47 6.74
C PHE A 166 -18.02 -3.45 5.32
N TYR A 167 -17.94 -4.61 4.65
CA TYR A 167 -17.53 -4.65 3.23
C TYR A 167 -18.60 -4.09 2.28
N TYR A 168 -19.85 -3.95 2.74
CA TYR A 168 -21.00 -3.57 1.93
C TYR A 168 -21.63 -2.25 2.36
N GLN A 169 -20.99 -1.54 3.30
CA GLN A 169 -21.41 -0.23 3.81
C GLN A 169 -20.44 0.88 3.34
N PRO A 170 -20.80 2.17 3.46
CA PRO A 170 -19.93 3.28 3.10
C PRO A 170 -18.51 3.13 3.65
N GLY A 171 -17.51 3.35 2.79
CA GLY A 171 -16.10 3.07 3.07
C GLY A 171 -15.67 1.62 2.78
N GLY A 172 -16.60 0.75 2.36
CA GLY A 172 -16.37 -0.61 1.92
C GLY A 172 -16.38 -0.75 0.39
N GLY A 173 -16.81 -1.93 -0.08
CA GLY A 173 -16.78 -2.32 -1.48
C GLY A 173 -15.41 -2.82 -1.94
N PRO A 174 -15.36 -3.49 -3.09
CA PRO A 174 -14.11 -4.05 -3.62
C PRO A 174 -13.03 -3.00 -3.87
N LEU A 175 -13.43 -1.77 -4.22
CA LEU A 175 -12.49 -0.69 -4.51
C LEU A 175 -11.80 -0.19 -3.23
N PHE A 176 -12.51 0.05 -2.13
CA PHE A 176 -11.91 0.53 -0.89
C PHE A 176 -11.25 -0.57 -0.06
N ASP A 177 -11.69 -1.82 -0.20
CA ASP A 177 -11.06 -2.94 0.49
C ASP A 177 -9.78 -3.40 -0.18
N MET A 178 -9.83 -3.66 -1.49
CA MET A 178 -8.73 -4.26 -2.25
C MET A 178 -8.02 -3.29 -3.20
N GLY A 179 -8.68 -2.19 -3.59
CA GLY A 179 -8.08 -1.15 -4.42
C GLY A 179 -6.76 -0.62 -3.91
N PRO A 180 -6.56 -0.39 -2.59
CA PRO A 180 -5.27 0.04 -2.07
C PRO A 180 -4.11 -0.85 -2.49
N TYR A 181 -4.27 -2.18 -2.56
CA TYR A 181 -3.21 -3.09 -2.99
C TYR A 181 -2.88 -2.95 -4.47
N TYR A 182 -3.90 -2.98 -5.31
CA TYR A 182 -3.76 -2.95 -6.77
C TYR A 182 -3.29 -1.58 -7.26
N LEU A 183 -3.88 -0.50 -6.73
CA LEU A 183 -3.50 0.86 -7.10
C LEU A 183 -2.10 1.20 -6.59
N THR A 184 -1.73 0.82 -5.36
CA THR A 184 -0.36 1.04 -4.86
C THR A 184 0.66 0.28 -5.71
N ALA A 185 0.35 -0.94 -6.17
CA ALA A 185 1.20 -1.68 -7.10
C ALA A 185 1.32 -0.96 -8.45
N LEU A 186 0.21 -0.52 -9.05
CA LEU A 186 0.21 0.21 -10.32
C LEU A 186 1.02 1.50 -10.24
N VAL A 187 0.84 2.32 -9.19
CA VAL A 187 1.59 3.58 -9.06
C VAL A 187 3.06 3.34 -8.67
N THR A 188 3.38 2.24 -7.98
CA THR A 188 4.76 1.82 -7.74
C THR A 188 5.48 1.46 -9.04
N LEU A 189 4.78 0.83 -9.98
CA LEU A 189 5.32 0.40 -11.27
C LEU A 189 5.35 1.54 -12.30
N LEU A 190 4.25 2.29 -12.44
CA LEU A 190 4.04 3.25 -13.53
C LEU A 190 4.12 4.72 -13.11
N GLY A 191 4.20 5.01 -11.81
CA GLY A 191 4.15 6.38 -11.29
C GLY A 191 2.71 6.89 -11.08
N PRO A 192 2.57 8.15 -10.64
CA PRO A 192 1.28 8.70 -10.24
C PRO A 192 0.27 8.74 -11.40
N VAL A 193 -1.00 8.67 -11.03
CA VAL A 193 -2.16 8.81 -11.93
C VAL A 193 -2.51 10.30 -12.02
N ARG A 194 -2.84 10.80 -13.21
CA ARG A 194 -3.24 12.20 -13.42
C ARG A 194 -4.72 12.37 -13.77
N ARG A 195 -5.38 11.29 -14.23
CA ARG A 195 -6.79 11.31 -14.62
C ARG A 195 -7.39 9.92 -14.56
N VAL A 196 -8.67 9.84 -14.21
CA VAL A 196 -9.42 8.60 -14.19
C VAL A 196 -10.76 8.76 -14.91
N ALA A 197 -11.27 7.66 -15.47
CA ALA A 197 -12.64 7.52 -15.94
C ALA A 197 -13.14 6.14 -15.52
N GLY A 198 -14.42 6.01 -15.16
CA GLY A 198 -14.93 4.76 -14.64
C GLY A 198 -16.43 4.62 -14.67
N MET A 199 -16.88 3.39 -14.40
CA MET A 199 -18.27 3.03 -14.17
C MET A 199 -18.34 2.13 -12.94
N ALA A 200 -19.45 2.23 -12.19
CA ALA A 200 -19.71 1.44 -11.00
C ALA A 200 -21.14 0.88 -11.02
N ALA A 201 -21.32 -0.28 -10.43
CA ALA A 201 -22.62 -0.93 -10.33
C ALA A 201 -22.77 -1.68 -8.99
N THR A 202 -24.03 -1.85 -8.58
CA THR A 202 -24.45 -2.70 -7.47
C THR A 202 -25.42 -3.76 -7.99
N PRO A 203 -24.91 -4.84 -8.63
CA PRO A 203 -25.76 -5.86 -9.26
C PRO A 203 -26.72 -6.57 -8.30
N ARG A 204 -26.34 -6.62 -7.02
CA ARG A 204 -27.12 -7.23 -5.93
C ARG A 204 -27.23 -6.25 -4.79
N THR A 205 -28.44 -5.82 -4.46
CA THR A 205 -28.73 -4.93 -3.32
C THR A 205 -28.81 -5.66 -1.99
N THR A 206 -28.82 -6.98 -2.02
CA THR A 206 -28.89 -7.88 -0.85
C THR A 206 -27.91 -9.04 -1.03
N ARG A 207 -27.25 -9.41 0.07
CA ARG A 207 -26.38 -10.59 0.15
C ARG A 207 -26.67 -11.37 1.43
N PHE A 208 -26.15 -12.59 1.53
CA PHE A 208 -26.37 -13.48 2.67
C PHE A 208 -25.04 -13.96 3.24
N ILE A 209 -24.90 -13.91 4.57
CA ILE A 209 -23.70 -14.39 5.27
C ILE A 209 -23.57 -15.89 5.02
N GLY A 210 -22.42 -16.31 4.47
CA GLY A 210 -22.16 -17.71 4.10
C GLY A 210 -21.47 -18.53 5.17
N SER A 211 -21.07 -17.94 6.32
CA SER A 211 -20.30 -18.64 7.34
C SER A 211 -20.58 -18.14 8.76
N GLY A 212 -20.17 -18.95 9.75
CA GLY A 212 -20.29 -18.62 11.18
C GLY A 212 -21.71 -18.72 11.74
N PRO A 213 -21.91 -18.25 13.00
CA PRO A 213 -23.19 -18.38 13.71
C PRO A 213 -24.36 -17.63 13.06
N ARG A 214 -24.05 -16.64 12.19
CA ARG A 214 -25.03 -15.80 11.49
C ARG A 214 -25.23 -16.22 10.03
N SER A 215 -24.77 -17.42 9.64
CA SER A 215 -24.96 -17.94 8.28
C SER A 215 -26.44 -17.90 7.88
N GLY A 216 -26.74 -17.37 6.68
CA GLY A 216 -28.09 -17.15 6.17
C GLY A 216 -28.70 -15.79 6.55
N ALA A 217 -28.07 -15.00 7.43
CA ALA A 217 -28.54 -13.64 7.71
C ALA A 217 -28.32 -12.73 6.49
N GLU A 218 -29.28 -11.82 6.28
CA GLU A 218 -29.29 -10.86 5.18
C GLU A 218 -28.38 -9.68 5.47
N ILE A 219 -27.74 -9.15 4.42
CA ILE A 219 -26.91 -7.95 4.43
C ILE A 219 -27.40 -7.02 3.33
N GLU A 220 -27.75 -5.79 3.70
CA GLU A 220 -28.01 -4.72 2.75
C GLU A 220 -26.70 -4.23 2.15
N VAL A 221 -26.68 -4.00 0.82
CA VAL A 221 -25.53 -3.49 0.06
C VAL A 221 -25.78 -2.02 -0.27
N ALA A 222 -25.02 -1.14 0.38
CA ALA A 222 -25.11 0.30 0.24
C ALA A 222 -24.00 0.94 -0.62
N VAL A 223 -23.12 0.13 -1.21
CA VAL A 223 -21.97 0.59 -2.00
C VAL A 223 -21.84 -0.18 -3.32
N ALA A 224 -21.13 0.40 -4.28
CA ALA A 224 -20.82 -0.28 -5.52
C ALA A 224 -19.97 -1.54 -5.25
N THR A 225 -20.40 -2.66 -5.82
CA THR A 225 -19.72 -3.96 -5.67
C THR A 225 -19.03 -4.43 -6.94
N HIS A 226 -19.18 -3.68 -8.04
CA HIS A 226 -18.44 -3.86 -9.27
C HIS A 226 -18.03 -2.49 -9.80
N VAL A 227 -16.72 -2.24 -9.90
CA VAL A 227 -16.14 -0.99 -10.39
C VAL A 227 -15.16 -1.30 -11.50
N THR A 228 -15.28 -0.60 -12.62
CA THR A 228 -14.35 -0.64 -13.74
C THR A 228 -13.84 0.76 -14.04
N GLY A 229 -12.56 0.88 -14.40
CA GLY A 229 -11.99 2.18 -14.72
C GLY A 229 -10.78 2.12 -15.62
N VAL A 230 -10.46 3.28 -16.18
CA VAL A 230 -9.22 3.55 -16.91
C VAL A 230 -8.49 4.67 -16.17
N LEU A 231 -7.18 4.47 -15.95
CA LEU A 231 -6.29 5.40 -15.29
C LEU A 231 -5.25 5.88 -16.30
N GLU A 232 -5.03 7.19 -16.37
CA GLU A 232 -3.96 7.78 -17.14
C GLU A 232 -2.82 8.18 -16.20
N HIS A 233 -1.66 7.54 -16.35
CA HIS A 233 -0.48 7.87 -15.54
C HIS A 233 0.25 9.10 -16.07
N ALA A 234 0.99 9.79 -15.20
CA ALA A 234 1.76 10.99 -15.56
C ALA A 234 2.80 10.75 -16.66
N ASN A 235 3.30 9.51 -16.80
CA ASN A 235 4.23 9.10 -17.86
C ASN A 235 3.54 8.79 -19.22
N GLY A 236 2.20 8.92 -19.29
CA GLY A 236 1.37 8.65 -20.45
C GLY A 236 0.91 7.18 -20.62
N ALA A 237 1.29 6.27 -19.73
CA ALA A 237 0.76 4.92 -19.74
C ALA A 237 -0.72 4.89 -19.32
N LEU A 238 -1.49 3.96 -19.88
CA LEU A 238 -2.90 3.76 -19.54
C LEU A 238 -3.08 2.43 -18.79
N SER A 239 -3.80 2.45 -17.68
CA SER A 239 -4.16 1.22 -16.95
C SER A 239 -5.65 0.97 -16.97
N THR A 240 -6.05 -0.29 -17.12
CA THR A 240 -7.45 -0.74 -16.94
C THR A 240 -7.56 -1.42 -15.58
N LEU A 241 -8.54 -1.03 -14.78
CA LEU A 241 -8.82 -1.58 -13.45
C LEU A 241 -10.20 -2.20 -13.39
N VAL A 242 -10.32 -3.40 -12.81
CA VAL A 242 -11.60 -4.02 -12.46
C VAL A 242 -11.53 -4.51 -11.01
N MET A 243 -12.43 -4.01 -10.18
CA MET A 243 -12.57 -4.39 -8.78
C MET A 243 -13.98 -4.92 -8.56
N SER A 244 -14.13 -6.19 -8.18
CA SER A 244 -15.46 -6.80 -8.10
C SER A 244 -15.61 -7.84 -6.99
N PHE A 245 -16.76 -7.77 -6.29
CA PHE A 245 -17.29 -8.80 -5.40
C PHE A 245 -18.43 -9.62 -6.04
N ASP A 246 -18.62 -9.52 -7.36
CA ASP A 246 -19.74 -10.14 -8.08
C ASP A 246 -19.32 -11.21 -9.09
N VAL A 247 -18.04 -11.49 -9.23
CA VAL A 247 -17.51 -12.42 -10.22
C VAL A 247 -17.15 -13.75 -9.57
N TRP A 248 -17.77 -14.84 -10.04
CA TRP A 248 -17.57 -16.17 -9.50
C TRP A 248 -16.18 -16.73 -9.74
N ALA A 249 -15.62 -16.51 -10.93
CA ALA A 249 -14.28 -16.92 -11.30
C ALA A 249 -13.78 -16.07 -12.49
N GLY A 250 -12.49 -15.78 -12.52
CA GLY A 250 -11.79 -15.12 -13.63
C GLY A 250 -10.57 -15.93 -14.05
N ARG A 251 -10.12 -15.73 -15.29
CA ARG A 251 -8.86 -16.31 -15.82
C ARG A 251 -7.84 -15.23 -16.16
N LEU A 252 -8.15 -13.97 -15.82
CA LEU A 252 -7.27 -12.85 -16.06
C LEU A 252 -6.17 -12.81 -14.99
N PRO A 253 -4.93 -12.42 -15.35
CA PRO A 253 -3.86 -12.21 -14.40
C PRO A 253 -4.22 -11.09 -13.41
N HIS A 254 -3.62 -11.09 -12.22
CA HIS A 254 -3.85 -10.03 -11.25
C HIS A 254 -3.42 -8.67 -11.80
N ILE A 255 -2.20 -8.58 -12.31
CA ILE A 255 -1.66 -7.39 -12.98
C ILE A 255 -0.78 -7.83 -14.14
N GLU A 256 -0.93 -7.18 -15.29
CA GLU A 256 0.04 -7.23 -16.39
C GLU A 256 0.44 -5.82 -16.80
N VAL A 257 1.71 -5.64 -17.14
CA VAL A 257 2.24 -4.39 -17.67
C VAL A 257 2.79 -4.64 -19.07
N TYR A 258 2.40 -3.80 -20.00
CA TYR A 258 2.75 -3.88 -21.41
C TYR A 258 3.71 -2.75 -21.77
N GLY A 259 4.82 -3.09 -22.39
CA GLY A 259 5.83 -2.15 -22.86
C GLY A 259 6.09 -2.29 -24.36
N THR A 260 6.93 -1.42 -24.91
CA THR A 260 7.27 -1.42 -26.35
C THR A 260 8.12 -2.62 -26.77
N GLY A 261 8.74 -3.32 -25.85
CA GLY A 261 9.62 -4.47 -26.10
C GLY A 261 9.19 -5.75 -25.40
N GLY A 262 8.03 -5.78 -24.75
CA GLY A 262 7.55 -6.98 -24.07
C GLY A 262 6.42 -6.72 -23.07
N SER A 263 6.14 -7.73 -22.26
CA SER A 263 5.11 -7.67 -21.20
C SER A 263 5.62 -8.29 -19.91
N LEU A 264 5.10 -7.83 -18.77
CA LEU A 264 5.34 -8.39 -17.45
C LEU A 264 4.02 -8.87 -16.84
N SER A 265 4.00 -10.09 -16.32
CA SER A 265 2.94 -10.56 -15.42
C SER A 265 3.42 -10.43 -13.98
N VAL A 266 2.65 -9.70 -13.18
CA VAL A 266 2.97 -9.36 -11.79
C VAL A 266 2.07 -10.18 -10.86
N PRO A 267 2.60 -10.78 -9.79
CA PRO A 267 1.80 -11.60 -8.87
C PRO A 267 0.76 -10.75 -8.11
N ASP A 268 -0.12 -11.43 -7.37
CA ASP A 268 -1.13 -10.78 -6.53
C ASP A 268 -0.51 -9.74 -5.59
N PRO A 269 -0.86 -8.44 -5.74
CA PRO A 269 -0.28 -7.38 -4.92
C PRO A 269 -0.72 -7.42 -3.46
N ASN A 270 -1.69 -8.25 -3.08
CA ASN A 270 -2.02 -8.52 -1.67
C ASN A 270 -0.99 -9.45 -1.00
N GLY A 271 -0.13 -10.12 -1.78
CA GLY A 271 1.02 -10.89 -1.32
C GLY A 271 2.32 -10.07 -1.36
N PHE A 272 3.35 -10.55 -0.64
CA PHE A 272 4.68 -9.93 -0.66
C PHE A 272 5.61 -10.54 -1.71
N GLY A 273 5.36 -11.76 -2.12
CA GLY A 273 6.15 -12.51 -3.09
C GLY A 273 5.33 -12.98 -4.27
N GLY A 274 5.83 -13.95 -4.96
CA GLY A 274 5.22 -14.57 -6.13
C GLY A 274 6.09 -14.41 -7.37
N ALA A 275 5.86 -15.28 -8.35
CA ALA A 275 6.64 -15.29 -9.58
C ALA A 275 6.25 -14.12 -10.48
N VAL A 276 7.23 -13.32 -10.87
CA VAL A 276 7.13 -12.38 -11.98
C VAL A 276 7.48 -13.12 -13.27
N GLN A 277 6.68 -12.94 -14.30
CA GLN A 277 6.97 -13.51 -15.61
C GLN A 277 7.15 -12.38 -16.63
N ILE A 278 8.04 -12.60 -17.59
CA ILE A 278 8.34 -11.68 -18.66
C ILE A 278 8.15 -12.36 -20.01
N PHE A 279 7.48 -11.67 -20.92
CA PHE A 279 7.41 -12.02 -22.33
C PHE A 279 8.16 -10.97 -23.13
N ARG A 280 9.26 -11.31 -23.79
CA ARG A 280 10.01 -10.39 -24.65
C ARG A 280 9.51 -10.46 -26.07
N ALA A 281 9.62 -9.37 -26.82
CA ALA A 281 9.09 -9.26 -28.18
C ALA A 281 9.62 -10.34 -29.15
N ASP A 282 10.80 -10.86 -28.92
CA ASP A 282 11.47 -11.93 -29.70
C ASP A 282 11.26 -13.34 -29.11
N ALA A 283 10.55 -13.46 -27.96
CA ALA A 283 10.29 -14.73 -27.31
C ALA A 283 9.06 -15.43 -27.88
N GLN A 284 8.97 -16.74 -27.66
CA GLN A 284 7.81 -17.55 -28.05
C GLN A 284 6.88 -17.85 -26.85
N ASP A 285 7.37 -17.64 -25.63
CA ASP A 285 6.64 -17.96 -24.40
C ASP A 285 7.08 -17.04 -23.24
N TRP A 286 6.30 -17.05 -22.18
CA TRP A 286 6.62 -16.40 -20.93
C TRP A 286 7.78 -17.10 -20.21
N ALA A 287 8.70 -16.33 -19.66
CA ALA A 287 9.79 -16.83 -18.85
C ALA A 287 9.77 -16.21 -17.44
N PRO A 288 10.17 -16.94 -16.40
CA PRO A 288 10.27 -16.36 -15.08
C PRO A 288 11.38 -15.30 -15.04
N ALA A 289 11.07 -14.11 -14.48
CA ALA A 289 12.09 -13.14 -14.13
C ALA A 289 12.83 -13.57 -12.86
N ALA A 290 14.15 -13.38 -12.83
CA ALA A 290 14.90 -13.60 -11.59
C ALA A 290 14.51 -12.56 -10.55
N GLU A 291 14.44 -12.95 -9.26
CA GLU A 291 14.23 -11.98 -8.18
C GLU A 291 15.33 -10.91 -8.20
N ALA A 292 14.94 -9.66 -8.38
CA ALA A 292 15.87 -8.53 -8.55
C ALA A 292 15.63 -7.35 -7.58
N GLY A 293 14.60 -7.43 -6.73
CA GLY A 293 14.26 -6.39 -5.77
C GLY A 293 13.39 -6.91 -4.65
N GLY A 294 13.21 -6.10 -3.61
CA GLY A 294 12.30 -6.36 -2.52
C GLY A 294 12.89 -7.03 -1.28
N TYR A 295 12.20 -6.87 -0.17
CA TYR A 295 12.53 -7.55 1.08
C TYR A 295 12.14 -9.02 1.01
N ARG A 296 13.10 -9.92 1.20
CA ARG A 296 12.84 -11.36 1.26
C ARG A 296 12.15 -11.75 2.57
N GLY A 297 11.14 -12.62 2.47
CA GLY A 297 10.38 -13.06 3.63
C GLY A 297 9.56 -11.94 4.27
N ALA A 298 9.28 -10.89 3.50
CA ALA A 298 8.48 -9.76 3.95
C ALA A 298 7.09 -10.19 4.42
N ALA A 299 6.58 -9.48 5.42
CA ALA A 299 5.26 -9.64 5.97
C ALA A 299 4.70 -8.28 6.42
N ARG A 300 3.41 -8.20 6.73
CA ARG A 300 2.78 -6.97 7.25
C ARG A 300 3.51 -6.48 8.49
N GLY A 301 3.87 -5.19 8.49
CA GLY A 301 4.74 -4.57 9.49
C GLY A 301 6.16 -4.25 8.99
N TYR A 302 6.55 -4.75 7.80
CA TYR A 302 7.82 -4.35 7.18
C TYR A 302 7.84 -2.86 6.84
N GLY A 303 6.69 -2.26 6.53
CA GLY A 303 6.55 -0.81 6.34
C GLY A 303 6.87 -0.01 7.60
N VAL A 304 6.53 -0.52 8.79
CA VAL A 304 6.91 0.10 10.08
C VAL A 304 8.42 0.07 10.26
N SER A 305 9.07 -1.06 9.95
CA SER A 305 10.52 -1.20 10.03
C SER A 305 11.26 -0.35 8.99
N ASP A 306 10.72 -0.24 7.76
CA ASP A 306 11.22 0.68 6.72
C ASP A 306 11.16 2.14 7.19
N LEU A 307 10.06 2.55 7.85
CA LEU A 307 9.91 3.87 8.45
C LEU A 307 10.92 4.09 9.59
N ALA A 308 11.11 3.10 10.46
CA ALA A 308 12.10 3.17 11.54
C ALA A 308 13.53 3.36 10.99
N SER A 309 13.90 2.62 9.95
CA SER A 309 15.21 2.76 9.29
C SER A 309 15.34 4.11 8.60
N ALA A 310 14.28 4.61 7.98
CA ALA A 310 14.25 5.92 7.34
C ALA A 310 14.40 7.07 8.36
N LEU A 311 13.79 6.96 9.53
CA LEU A 311 13.98 7.91 10.64
C LEU A 311 15.43 7.92 11.12
N ALA A 312 16.01 6.75 11.31
CA ALA A 312 17.38 6.61 11.80
C ALA A 312 18.46 7.14 10.82
N THR A 313 18.14 7.14 9.50
CA THR A 313 19.06 7.58 8.44
C THR A 313 18.74 8.96 7.87
N GLY A 314 17.61 9.57 8.26
CA GLY A 314 17.16 10.85 7.72
C GLY A 314 16.66 10.75 6.27
N THR A 315 16.34 9.54 5.78
CA THR A 315 15.85 9.31 4.40
C THR A 315 14.32 9.25 4.34
N ALA A 316 13.74 9.25 3.15
CA ALA A 316 12.31 9.00 2.96
C ALA A 316 11.98 7.51 3.18
N HIS A 317 10.85 7.21 3.83
CA HIS A 317 10.29 5.86 3.90
C HIS A 317 9.37 5.59 2.70
N ARG A 318 9.16 4.31 2.38
CA ARG A 318 8.55 3.91 1.11
C ARG A 318 7.03 3.84 1.16
N ALA A 319 6.48 3.17 2.17
CA ALA A 319 5.02 3.10 2.37
C ALA A 319 4.55 4.36 3.13
N ASN A 320 4.59 5.51 2.45
CA ASN A 320 4.35 6.84 3.03
C ASN A 320 2.92 7.32 2.82
N GLY A 321 2.55 8.37 3.57
CA GLY A 321 1.23 8.97 3.53
C GLY A 321 0.88 9.63 2.19
N GLU A 322 1.87 10.14 1.45
CA GLU A 322 1.64 10.82 0.16
C GLU A 322 1.16 9.81 -0.91
N VAL A 323 1.81 8.64 -0.99
CA VAL A 323 1.37 7.55 -1.87
C VAL A 323 -0.01 7.06 -1.47
N ALA A 324 -0.27 6.89 -0.18
CA ALA A 324 -1.56 6.43 0.32
C ALA A 324 -2.69 7.45 0.07
N TYR A 325 -2.40 8.74 0.20
CA TYR A 325 -3.31 9.83 -0.16
C TYR A 325 -3.65 9.80 -1.65
N HIS A 326 -2.64 9.70 -2.49
CA HIS A 326 -2.83 9.62 -3.94
C HIS A 326 -3.71 8.43 -4.35
N VAL A 327 -3.46 7.26 -3.75
CA VAL A 327 -4.30 6.06 -3.98
C VAL A 327 -5.74 6.29 -3.53
N LEU A 328 -5.95 6.97 -2.39
CA LEU A 328 -7.28 7.30 -1.91
C LEU A 328 -8.00 8.27 -2.86
N GLU A 329 -7.32 9.31 -3.36
CA GLU A 329 -7.88 10.27 -4.32
C GLU A 329 -8.24 9.56 -5.65
N VAL A 330 -7.42 8.60 -6.11
CA VAL A 330 -7.74 7.79 -7.29
C VAL A 330 -8.99 6.95 -7.06
N MET A 331 -9.18 6.35 -5.88
CA MET A 331 -10.38 5.58 -5.56
C MET A 331 -11.64 6.45 -5.53
N GLU A 332 -11.60 7.60 -4.86
CA GLU A 332 -12.71 8.56 -4.85
C GLU A 332 -12.99 9.10 -6.26
N GLY A 333 -11.93 9.43 -7.02
CA GLY A 333 -12.04 9.90 -8.38
C GLY A 333 -12.72 8.91 -9.32
N LEU A 334 -12.46 7.60 -9.17
CA LEU A 334 -13.14 6.56 -9.94
C LEU A 334 -14.64 6.50 -9.64
N LEU A 335 -15.05 6.63 -8.38
CA LEU A 335 -16.47 6.68 -8.02
C LEU A 335 -17.11 7.98 -8.50
N ALA A 336 -16.45 9.11 -8.34
CA ALA A 336 -16.93 10.40 -8.85
C ALA A 336 -17.07 10.40 -10.39
N ALA A 337 -16.15 9.73 -11.10
CA ALA A 337 -16.26 9.54 -12.54
C ALA A 337 -17.47 8.67 -12.92
N ALA A 338 -17.73 7.61 -12.16
CA ALA A 338 -18.89 6.74 -12.37
C ALA A 338 -20.22 7.49 -12.13
N ASP A 339 -20.28 8.33 -11.11
CA ASP A 339 -21.48 9.10 -10.75
C ASP A 339 -21.75 10.25 -11.73
N SER A 340 -20.70 10.96 -12.16
CA SER A 340 -20.84 12.12 -13.05
C SER A 340 -20.87 11.76 -14.53
N GLY A 341 -20.39 10.57 -14.92
CA GLY A 341 -20.18 10.18 -16.31
C GLY A 341 -19.04 10.92 -17.02
N HIS A 342 -18.18 11.63 -16.29
CA HIS A 342 -17.05 12.38 -16.81
C HIS A 342 -15.73 11.88 -16.25
N ALA A 343 -14.64 12.10 -17.00
CA ALA A 343 -13.30 11.86 -16.46
C ALA A 343 -12.97 12.89 -15.35
N ILE A 344 -12.27 12.43 -14.33
CA ILE A 344 -11.85 13.22 -13.16
C ILE A 344 -10.33 13.38 -13.19
N ASP A 345 -9.85 14.61 -13.10
CA ASP A 345 -8.42 14.89 -12.94
C ASP A 345 -8.01 14.63 -11.47
N ILE A 346 -6.90 13.94 -11.29
CA ILE A 346 -6.28 13.68 -9.99
C ILE A 346 -5.26 14.79 -9.73
N THR A 347 -5.40 15.46 -8.61
CA THR A 347 -4.61 16.66 -8.28
C THR A 347 -3.33 16.34 -7.53
N SER A 348 -3.33 15.28 -6.73
CA SER A 348 -2.14 14.83 -6.03
C SER A 348 -1.11 14.23 -6.97
N SER A 349 0.13 14.34 -6.58
CA SER A 349 1.27 13.69 -7.24
C SER A 349 2.34 13.38 -6.21
N PHE A 350 3.26 12.49 -6.55
CA PHE A 350 4.37 12.13 -5.68
C PHE A 350 5.54 11.60 -6.52
N ASP A 351 6.74 11.70 -5.96
CA ASP A 351 7.92 11.02 -6.53
C ASP A 351 7.89 9.54 -6.11
N ARG A 352 8.04 8.63 -7.08
CA ARG A 352 8.09 7.19 -6.76
C ARG A 352 9.12 6.92 -5.67
N PRO A 353 8.73 6.33 -4.52
CA PRO A 353 9.67 5.99 -3.47
C PRO A 353 10.84 5.16 -4.01
N PRO A 354 12.04 5.24 -3.42
CA PRO A 354 13.18 4.44 -3.87
C PRO A 354 12.85 2.95 -3.88
N ALA A 355 13.32 2.22 -4.91
CA ALA A 355 13.16 0.78 -4.97
C ALA A 355 13.80 0.10 -3.73
N VAL A 356 13.27 -1.04 -3.33
CA VAL A 356 13.91 -1.88 -2.32
C VAL A 356 15.00 -2.70 -3.00
N PRO A 357 16.29 -2.54 -2.62
CA PRO A 357 17.35 -3.33 -3.21
C PRO A 357 17.17 -4.83 -2.94
N PHE A 358 17.59 -5.66 -3.87
CA PHE A 358 17.54 -7.11 -3.70
C PHE A 358 18.38 -7.57 -2.50
N GLY A 359 17.79 -8.41 -1.66
CA GLY A 359 18.45 -8.93 -0.46
C GLY A 359 18.57 -7.92 0.71
N ALA A 360 18.01 -6.73 0.56
CA ALA A 360 17.91 -5.78 1.66
C ALA A 360 17.07 -6.34 2.81
N ARG A 361 17.36 -5.85 4.02
CA ARG A 361 16.53 -6.09 5.21
C ARG A 361 15.95 -4.75 5.68
N PRO A 362 14.69 -4.71 6.10
CA PRO A 362 14.07 -3.44 6.52
C PRO A 362 14.68 -2.90 7.81
N ASP A 363 15.27 -3.76 8.62
CA ASP A 363 15.95 -3.43 9.90
C ASP A 363 17.47 -3.20 9.74
N ASP A 364 18.02 -3.21 8.51
CA ASP A 364 19.42 -2.85 8.24
C ASP A 364 19.51 -1.37 7.79
N PRO A 365 20.09 -0.50 8.61
CA PRO A 365 20.20 0.94 8.31
C PRO A 365 21.05 1.26 7.08
N ARG A 366 21.85 0.30 6.59
CA ARG A 366 22.67 0.47 5.39
C ARG A 366 21.84 0.38 4.10
N THR A 367 20.60 -0.10 4.17
CA THR A 367 19.68 -0.23 3.04
C THR A 367 18.92 1.06 2.71
N GLY A 368 19.06 2.12 3.53
CA GLY A 368 18.64 3.46 3.20
C GLY A 368 19.49 4.00 2.05
N THR A 369 18.88 4.38 0.93
CA THR A 369 19.58 4.93 -0.22
C THR A 369 20.28 6.22 0.16
N ARG A 370 21.63 6.23 0.15
CA ARG A 370 22.37 7.49 -0.05
C ARG A 370 21.93 8.02 -1.42
N PRO A 371 21.60 9.32 -1.54
CA PRO A 371 21.46 9.93 -2.86
C PRO A 371 22.76 9.68 -3.60
N ALA A 372 22.68 9.21 -4.85
CA ALA A 372 23.85 9.09 -5.71
C ALA A 372 24.58 10.44 -5.70
N ALA A 373 25.81 10.46 -5.20
CA ALA A 373 26.64 11.64 -5.26
C ALA A 373 26.71 12.03 -6.73
N GLN A 374 26.23 13.22 -7.08
CA GLN A 374 26.43 13.78 -8.41
C GLN A 374 27.94 13.82 -8.66
N ASP A 375 28.40 12.94 -9.53
CA ASP A 375 29.79 12.95 -10.01
C ASP A 375 30.01 14.21 -10.86
N THR A 376 30.39 15.30 -10.19
CA THR A 376 30.71 16.59 -10.81
C THR A 376 32.08 16.59 -11.50
N ARG A 377 32.66 15.43 -11.87
CA ARG A 377 33.89 15.30 -12.58
C ARG A 377 33.69 14.84 -14.03
N ARG A 378 33.06 15.65 -14.85
CA ARG A 378 33.33 15.68 -16.29
C ARG A 378 33.76 17.10 -16.66
N GLY A 379 35.07 17.32 -16.65
CA GLY A 379 35.71 18.44 -17.31
C GLY A 379 35.46 18.37 -18.84
N PRO A 380 35.52 19.50 -19.54
CA PRO A 380 35.20 19.56 -20.97
C PRO A 380 36.21 18.76 -21.79
N ALA A 381 35.70 17.80 -22.58
CA ALA A 381 36.48 17.14 -23.60
C ALA A 381 36.86 18.15 -24.68
N GLN A 382 38.18 18.35 -24.88
CA GLN A 382 38.73 19.14 -25.99
C GLN A 382 38.32 18.51 -27.32
N ALA A 383 37.69 19.32 -28.15
CA ALA A 383 37.46 19.01 -29.55
C ALA A 383 38.81 19.08 -30.30
N THR A 384 39.31 17.95 -30.78
CA THR A 384 40.33 17.93 -31.86
C THR A 384 39.61 17.87 -33.19
N HIS A 385 39.73 18.94 -33.95
CA HIS A 385 39.52 18.95 -35.39
C HIS A 385 40.66 18.17 -36.05
N ASP A 386 40.29 17.26 -36.93
CA ASP A 386 41.00 16.85 -38.17
C ASP A 386 39.98 16.05 -38.97
N GLY A 387 39.69 16.36 -40.11
CA GLY A 387 39.93 16.72 -41.40
C GLY A 387 39.99 15.52 -42.35
N ALA A 388 39.14 15.60 -43.40
CA ALA A 388 39.26 14.97 -44.72
C ALA A 388 38.83 13.49 -44.91
N PHE A 389 37.92 13.38 -45.78
CA PHE A 389 37.38 12.53 -46.85
C PHE A 389 36.02 11.96 -46.58
#